data_698f8e6d64dcc809d681c22836984de5
#
_entry.id   698f8e6d64dcc809d681c22836984de5
#
_cell.length_a   1.000
_cell.length_b   1.000
_cell.length_c   1.000
_cell.angle_alpha   90.00
_cell.angle_beta   90.00
_cell.angle_gamma   90.00
#
_symmetry.space_group_name_H-M   'P 1'
#
loop_
_entity.id
_entity.type
_entity.pdbx_description
1 polymer ?
#
loop_
_entity_poly.entity_id
_entity_poly.type
_entity_poly.pdbx_seq_one_letter_code
_entity_poly.pdbx_strand_id
1 'polypeptide(L)'
;MKKTLKGILAALLCASMLCGCANEENPQSSTESSISETLSGSDGNTGEDNSTDDASQTDGSETESDSAADSEPSGSQTDSPDNTSPAEKPDQTTSPETGSANTQTTTQKPAGQPQEIKEFSVDWKLSSSWEDSGKKCGGYEVTITNNTGAAVSGWTLTVTIPEGMALIASWNGIFSVSGNTLTVKNESYNGEIPAGGTAGFGFNYSSPAEFKPSGAIVNGTAASDGGTSGQSGNQGGGSSTTAPATTAQTAPPAPEDPDGTTPVAAHGQLSVKGAQLVDENGNGYQLRGMSTHGITWFPDFVNENAFRTLRDDWNTNVVRLAMYVDEWGNGQCYMQNKGGSKQLLEKGVDICIKLGMYVIIDWHVLNPGDPSKYTDEAMKFFGEISEKYADYPNIIYEIANEPNSGAGWSDNIKPYAEKVIPVIRKHDKDAVIIVGTPTWSQDIDQALADPLDFDNVMYALHFYAATHTDWLRERAEKCIKAGLPVFVSEFGCCDASGGGANDFGQAQKWLDLLDKYGVSYCNWSLANKDETCSAFKPSASANGNWSDSDYSEVGSWIRKWFRSK
;
A
#
# COMPACT_ATOMS: atom_id res chain seq x y z
N MET A 1 10.11 -42.69 31.67
CA MET A 1 11.28 -42.14 30.96
C MET A 1 10.84 -41.75 29.55
N LYS A 2 10.47 -40.53 29.36
CA LYS A 2 10.43 -39.80 28.09
C LYS A 2 10.22 -38.33 28.47
N LYS A 3 11.31 -37.58 28.52
CA LYS A 3 11.34 -36.13 28.72
C LYS A 3 11.71 -35.46 27.39
N THR A 4 10.84 -34.56 26.99
CA THR A 4 11.12 -33.24 26.45
C THR A 4 12.10 -33.07 25.28
N LEU A 5 11.55 -32.72 24.14
CA LEU A 5 12.20 -31.89 23.13
C LEU A 5 11.16 -30.85 22.64
N LYS A 6 11.16 -29.71 23.30
CA LYS A 6 10.51 -28.47 22.81
C LYS A 6 11.54 -27.37 23.00
N GLY A 7 11.74 -26.60 21.95
CA GLY A 7 12.55 -25.38 21.97
C GLY A 7 13.80 -25.52 21.12
N ILE A 8 13.75 -24.95 19.95
CA ILE A 8 14.80 -24.32 19.14
C ILE A 8 14.33 -24.43 17.67
N LEU A 9 13.52 -23.49 17.27
CA LEU A 9 13.35 -23.15 15.86
C LEU A 9 12.80 -21.70 15.76
N ALA A 10 13.65 -20.76 16.07
CA ALA A 10 13.44 -19.34 15.78
C ALA A 10 14.78 -18.62 15.95
N ALA A 11 15.70 -18.80 15.04
CA ALA A 11 16.89 -17.96 14.84
C ALA A 11 17.79 -18.64 13.79
N LEU A 12 17.44 -18.53 12.52
CA LEU A 12 18.38 -18.82 11.42
C LEU A 12 17.71 -18.43 10.10
N LEU A 13 17.63 -17.13 9.84
CA LEU A 13 17.41 -16.58 8.48
C LEU A 13 17.83 -15.10 8.46
N CYS A 14 19.09 -14.84 8.83
CA CYS A 14 19.78 -13.58 8.54
C CYS A 14 21.28 -13.85 8.55
N ALA A 15 21.78 -14.63 7.61
CA ALA A 15 23.22 -14.72 7.35
C ALA A 15 23.47 -15.51 6.06
N SER A 16 23.28 -14.86 4.92
CA SER A 16 23.95 -15.32 3.68
C SER A 16 23.96 -14.20 2.63
N MET A 17 24.65 -13.10 2.93
CA MET A 17 25.16 -12.19 1.91
C MET A 17 26.42 -11.50 2.42
N LEU A 18 27.48 -12.28 2.59
CA LEU A 18 28.87 -11.80 2.69
C LEU A 18 29.76 -12.94 2.21
N CYS A 19 30.16 -12.89 0.95
CA CYS A 19 31.36 -13.49 0.35
C CYS A 19 31.24 -13.28 -1.16
N GLY A 20 32.23 -12.82 -1.85
CA GLY A 20 33.63 -12.67 -1.58
C GLY A 20 34.34 -12.13 -2.79
N CYS A 21 35.21 -11.26 -2.53
CA CYS A 21 36.35 -11.02 -3.40
C CYS A 21 37.53 -11.75 -2.79
N ALA A 22 38.01 -12.77 -3.45
CA ALA A 22 39.34 -13.31 -3.20
C ALA A 22 39.94 -13.74 -4.53
N ASN A 23 41.09 -13.11 -4.81
CA ASN A 23 42.03 -13.44 -5.88
C ASN A 23 42.46 -14.91 -5.81
N GLU A 24 42.55 -15.55 -6.96
CA GLU A 24 43.49 -16.63 -7.14
C GLU A 24 44.22 -16.51 -8.47
N GLU A 25 45.51 -16.69 -8.31
CA GLU A 25 46.56 -16.54 -9.32
C GLU A 25 46.55 -17.68 -10.35
N ASN A 26 47.07 -17.34 -11.51
CA ASN A 26 47.37 -18.16 -12.70
C ASN A 26 48.53 -19.13 -12.45
N PRO A 27 48.63 -20.26 -13.20
CA PRO A 27 49.86 -20.45 -13.98
C PRO A 27 49.66 -20.89 -15.44
N GLN A 28 50.34 -20.13 -16.28
CA GLN A 28 51.03 -20.37 -17.55
C GLN A 28 50.90 -21.69 -18.28
N SER A 29 50.72 -21.63 -19.66
CA SER A 29 51.75 -22.06 -20.64
C SER A 29 51.38 -21.55 -22.05
N SER A 30 52.23 -20.73 -22.56
CA SER A 30 52.99 -20.74 -23.84
C SER A 30 52.35 -21.21 -25.13
N THR A 31 52.31 -20.35 -26.17
CA THR A 31 53.21 -20.40 -27.33
C THR A 31 53.01 -19.20 -28.28
N GLU A 32 54.13 -18.73 -28.75
CA GLU A 32 54.51 -17.68 -29.64
C GLU A 32 53.77 -17.57 -30.99
N SER A 33 53.67 -16.34 -31.53
CA SER A 33 54.47 -15.83 -32.68
C SER A 33 53.96 -14.43 -33.07
N SER A 34 54.72 -13.45 -32.87
CA SER A 34 55.58 -12.58 -33.68
C SER A 34 55.00 -12.00 -34.97
N ILE A 35 55.13 -10.67 -35.12
CA ILE A 35 55.78 -9.84 -36.16
C ILE A 35 55.19 -8.41 -36.04
N SER A 36 55.89 -7.41 -35.52
CA SER A 36 56.73 -6.34 -36.08
C SER A 36 56.02 -5.51 -37.17
N GLU A 37 56.07 -4.27 -37.19
CA GLU A 37 57.02 -3.15 -37.31
C GLU A 37 56.22 -1.85 -37.36
N THR A 38 56.59 -0.74 -36.93
CA THR A 38 57.68 0.20 -36.78
C THR A 38 57.26 1.63 -37.11
N LEU A 39 57.81 2.56 -36.31
CA LEU A 39 58.30 3.91 -36.61
C LEU A 39 57.25 5.01 -36.89
N SER A 40 57.34 6.20 -36.45
CA SER A 40 58.35 7.10 -35.90
C SER A 40 57.66 8.43 -35.58
N GLY A 41 57.94 9.15 -34.61
CA GLY A 41 58.97 10.16 -34.37
C GLY A 41 58.23 11.52 -34.38
N SER A 42 58.46 12.45 -33.61
CA SER A 42 59.52 13.15 -32.98
C SER A 42 59.01 14.51 -32.51
N ASP A 43 59.55 14.94 -31.38
CA ASP A 43 60.03 16.28 -31.00
C ASP A 43 59.00 17.39 -30.83
N GLY A 44 59.10 18.18 -29.82
CA GLY A 44 60.11 18.73 -28.93
C GLY A 44 59.50 19.85 -28.12
N ASN A 45 59.87 19.90 -26.96
CA ASN A 45 60.78 20.79 -26.24
C ASN A 45 60.26 22.11 -25.64
N THR A 46 60.63 22.23 -24.36
CA THR A 46 61.06 23.42 -23.57
C THR A 46 59.96 24.37 -23.11
N GLY A 47 59.99 24.82 -21.90
CA GLY A 47 60.91 24.97 -20.78
C GLY A 47 60.21 25.74 -19.68
N GLU A 48 60.64 25.47 -18.51
CA GLU A 48 61.18 26.34 -17.46
C GLU A 48 60.38 27.63 -17.15
N ASP A 49 60.22 28.09 -15.98
CA ASP A 49 60.94 27.98 -14.71
C ASP A 49 60.22 28.78 -13.61
N ASN A 50 60.48 28.40 -12.37
CA ASN A 50 60.70 29.17 -11.16
C ASN A 50 59.61 29.90 -10.38
N SER A 51 59.40 29.41 -9.20
CA SER A 51 59.87 29.87 -7.87
C SER A 51 59.15 31.14 -7.38
N THR A 52 58.85 31.35 -6.16
CA THR A 52 59.45 31.16 -4.82
C THR A 52 58.41 31.61 -3.79
N ASP A 53 58.42 30.94 -2.64
CA ASP A 53 58.42 31.39 -1.25
C ASP A 53 57.57 32.63 -0.86
N ASP A 54 56.91 32.61 0.23
CA ASP A 54 57.47 32.74 1.58
C ASP A 54 56.38 32.61 2.68
N ALA A 55 56.81 32.14 3.80
CA ALA A 55 56.15 31.91 5.06
C ALA A 55 55.82 33.23 5.81
N SER A 56 54.87 33.17 6.71
CA SER A 56 55.11 33.57 8.11
C SER A 56 53.97 33.26 9.05
N GLN A 57 54.33 32.60 10.10
CA GLN A 57 53.72 32.42 11.41
C GLN A 57 53.40 33.73 12.12
N THR A 58 52.43 33.65 13.05
CA THR A 58 52.51 34.00 14.49
C THR A 58 51.08 33.90 15.03
N ASP A 59 50.75 33.07 15.95
CA ASP A 59 51.09 32.90 17.39
C ASP A 59 50.22 33.78 18.33
N GLY A 60 49.67 33.12 19.36
CA GLY A 60 49.38 33.68 20.67
C GLY A 60 47.89 33.93 20.93
N SER A 61 47.25 33.49 21.92
CA SER A 61 47.42 32.83 23.22
C SER A 61 46.08 32.91 23.96
N GLU A 62 45.81 31.86 24.66
CA GLU A 62 45.04 31.64 25.87
C GLU A 62 44.47 32.85 26.63
N THR A 63 43.27 32.68 27.19
CA THR A 63 43.10 32.66 28.67
C THR A 63 41.72 32.13 29.08
N GLU A 64 41.79 31.25 30.04
CA GLU A 64 40.73 30.73 30.91
C GLU A 64 40.16 31.81 31.84
N SER A 65 38.96 31.54 32.35
CA SER A 65 38.55 31.54 33.78
C SER A 65 37.02 31.44 33.86
N ASP A 66 36.44 30.45 34.36
CA ASP A 66 36.22 29.87 35.70
C ASP A 66 35.24 30.65 36.60
N SER A 67 34.40 29.86 37.21
CA SER A 67 33.63 29.97 38.45
C SER A 67 32.12 30.20 38.29
N ALA A 68 31.28 29.24 38.55
CA ALA A 68 30.88 28.50 39.76
C ALA A 68 29.81 29.20 40.64
N ALA A 69 28.88 28.39 41.03
CA ALA A 69 28.06 28.36 42.23
C ALA A 69 26.74 29.15 42.21
N ASP A 70 25.69 28.51 42.36
CA ASP A 70 24.99 27.82 43.51
C ASP A 70 23.82 28.62 44.03
N SER A 71 22.67 28.01 44.10
CA SER A 71 21.79 27.85 45.27
C SER A 71 20.30 27.82 44.91
N GLU A 72 19.74 26.66 45.16
CA GLU A 72 18.38 26.49 45.68
C GLU A 72 18.39 26.86 47.21
N PRO A 73 17.25 27.00 47.91
CA PRO A 73 16.07 26.14 47.89
C PRO A 73 14.71 26.77 48.36
N SER A 74 13.68 25.90 48.31
CA SER A 74 12.50 25.78 49.25
C SER A 74 11.43 26.88 49.25
N GLY A 75 10.18 26.61 49.35
CA GLY A 75 9.39 25.57 49.92
C GLY A 75 7.94 26.03 50.13
N SER A 76 7.14 25.05 50.31
CA SER A 76 5.91 24.88 51.09
C SER A 76 4.58 25.45 50.57
N GLN A 77 3.68 24.50 50.28
CA GLN A 77 2.49 24.07 51.04
C GLN A 77 1.46 25.13 51.34
N THR A 78 0.24 24.86 51.00
CA THR A 78 -0.98 24.37 51.65
C THR A 78 -2.19 25.00 50.97
N ASP A 79 -3.34 24.54 50.79
CA ASP A 79 -4.30 23.62 51.34
C ASP A 79 -5.57 23.63 50.49
N SER A 80 -6.21 22.50 50.37
CA SER A 80 -7.65 22.41 50.11
C SER A 80 -8.47 22.83 51.34
N PRO A 81 -9.76 23.17 51.22
CA PRO A 81 -10.78 22.15 51.26
C PRO A 81 -12.11 22.45 50.53
N ASP A 82 -12.71 21.38 50.02
CA ASP A 82 -14.02 20.80 50.33
C ASP A 82 -15.24 21.72 50.55
N ASN A 83 -16.33 21.53 49.82
CA ASN A 83 -17.59 21.11 50.38
C ASN A 83 -18.81 21.14 49.43
N THR A 84 -19.41 19.97 49.27
CA THR A 84 -20.85 19.62 49.30
C THR A 84 -21.85 20.18 48.29
N SER A 85 -22.45 19.18 47.66
CA SER A 85 -23.85 19.11 47.18
C SER A 85 -24.88 19.43 48.25
N PRO A 86 -26.18 19.73 47.97
CA PRO A 86 -27.10 18.70 47.51
C PRO A 86 -28.29 19.12 46.60
N ALA A 87 -28.95 18.06 46.17
CA ALA A 87 -30.18 17.88 45.44
C ALA A 87 -31.41 18.74 45.84
N GLU A 88 -32.34 18.88 44.89
CA GLU A 88 -33.77 18.61 45.11
C GLU A 88 -34.57 18.63 43.79
N LYS A 89 -35.36 17.59 43.58
CA LYS A 89 -36.62 17.50 42.84
C LYS A 89 -37.75 17.82 43.82
N PRO A 90 -39.05 17.98 43.49
CA PRO A 90 -39.86 17.53 42.34
C PRO A 90 -41.00 18.52 41.95
N ASP A 91 -41.82 18.29 40.98
CA ASP A 91 -43.21 17.79 40.99
C ASP A 91 -44.14 18.35 39.90
N GLN A 92 -44.76 17.46 39.21
CA GLN A 92 -46.15 17.19 38.83
C GLN A 92 -47.08 18.20 38.18
N THR A 93 -47.78 17.58 37.20
CA THR A 93 -49.22 17.70 36.83
C THR A 93 -49.58 18.83 35.85
N THR A 94 -50.33 18.61 34.79
CA THR A 94 -51.64 17.98 34.56
C THR A 94 -52.00 17.97 33.06
N SER A 95 -52.63 16.90 32.58
CA SER A 95 -53.62 16.92 31.48
C SER A 95 -54.96 17.42 32.01
N PRO A 96 -56.03 17.70 31.24
CA PRO A 96 -56.51 16.97 30.06
C PRO A 96 -57.37 17.77 29.03
N GLU A 97 -57.89 17.01 28.05
CA GLU A 97 -59.20 17.06 27.36
C GLU A 97 -59.34 17.85 26.04
N THR A 98 -59.67 17.16 25.04
CA THR A 98 -60.87 16.68 24.33
C THR A 98 -61.28 17.50 23.11
N GLY A 99 -61.60 16.79 22.00
CA GLY A 99 -62.33 17.35 20.84
C GLY A 99 -62.31 16.46 19.61
N SER A 100 -63.13 15.51 19.61
CA SER A 100 -64.17 14.89 18.75
C SER A 100 -64.03 15.02 17.23
N ALA A 101 -63.93 13.88 16.61
CA ALA A 101 -64.57 13.27 15.42
C ALA A 101 -64.83 14.05 14.13
N ASN A 102 -64.33 13.52 13.04
CA ASN A 102 -65.20 13.27 11.87
C ASN A 102 -64.74 12.08 11.03
N THR A 103 -65.66 11.19 10.77
CA THR A 103 -65.54 9.91 10.09
C THR A 103 -65.64 10.10 8.58
N GLN A 104 -64.67 9.63 7.82
CA GLN A 104 -64.90 9.27 6.42
C GLN A 104 -64.29 7.87 6.14
N THR A 105 -65.18 6.95 5.83
CA THR A 105 -64.93 5.58 5.46
C THR A 105 -64.42 5.49 4.03
N THR A 106 -63.18 5.06 3.86
CA THR A 106 -62.68 4.54 2.60
C THR A 106 -62.21 3.10 2.80
N THR A 107 -62.84 2.21 2.05
CA THR A 107 -62.57 0.78 1.97
C THR A 107 -61.10 0.51 1.63
N GLN A 108 -60.35 0.00 2.59
CA GLN A 108 -59.00 -0.53 2.39
C GLN A 108 -59.05 -2.00 1.99
N LYS A 109 -58.32 -2.31 0.92
CA LYS A 109 -57.87 -3.65 0.51
C LYS A 109 -57.02 -4.25 1.66
N PRO A 110 -57.07 -5.55 1.94
CA PRO A 110 -56.31 -6.13 3.06
C PRO A 110 -54.81 -5.90 2.90
N ALA A 111 -54.23 -5.21 3.85
CA ALA A 111 -52.80 -5.11 4.00
C ALA A 111 -52.20 -6.47 4.36
N GLY A 112 -51.15 -6.85 3.64
CA GLY A 112 -50.34 -8.01 4.03
C GLY A 112 -49.79 -7.81 5.44
N GLN A 113 -49.65 -8.91 6.16
CA GLN A 113 -49.05 -8.91 7.52
C GLN A 113 -47.71 -8.14 7.51
N PRO A 114 -47.41 -7.36 8.54
CA PRO A 114 -46.10 -6.74 8.68
C PRO A 114 -45.04 -7.86 8.70
N GLN A 115 -44.11 -7.82 7.76
CA GLN A 115 -42.92 -8.65 7.81
C GLN A 115 -42.11 -8.18 8.98
N GLU A 116 -41.84 -9.04 9.96
CA GLU A 116 -40.98 -8.76 11.11
C GLU A 116 -39.57 -8.45 10.58
N ILE A 117 -39.18 -7.20 10.63
CA ILE A 117 -37.82 -6.77 10.23
C ILE A 117 -36.91 -7.26 11.34
N LYS A 118 -36.03 -8.22 11.04
CA LYS A 118 -35.01 -8.68 11.98
C LYS A 118 -33.95 -7.61 12.17
N GLU A 119 -33.39 -7.55 13.38
CA GLU A 119 -32.37 -6.57 13.78
C GLU A 119 -31.14 -6.58 12.87
N PHE A 120 -30.81 -7.74 12.29
CA PHE A 120 -29.70 -7.89 11.34
C PHE A 120 -30.16 -8.72 10.13
N SER A 121 -29.53 -8.41 8.99
CA SER A 121 -29.54 -9.31 7.81
C SER A 121 -28.10 -9.67 7.44
N VAL A 122 -27.92 -10.89 6.94
CA VAL A 122 -26.63 -11.41 6.50
C VAL A 122 -26.77 -11.89 5.05
N ASP A 123 -25.97 -11.29 4.17
CA ASP A 123 -25.89 -11.69 2.77
C ASP A 123 -24.62 -12.53 2.55
N TRP A 124 -24.79 -13.68 1.88
CA TRP A 124 -23.74 -14.66 1.61
C TRP A 124 -23.50 -14.73 0.10
N LYS A 125 -22.46 -14.12 -0.38
CA LYS A 125 -22.07 -14.17 -1.78
C LYS A 125 -20.99 -15.23 -1.97
N LEU A 126 -21.30 -16.31 -2.71
CA LEU A 126 -20.31 -17.29 -3.12
C LEU A 126 -19.39 -16.65 -4.17
N SER A 127 -18.12 -16.42 -3.81
CA SER A 127 -17.11 -15.77 -4.66
C SER A 127 -16.35 -16.77 -5.53
N SER A 128 -16.19 -18.01 -5.06
CA SER A 128 -15.48 -19.07 -5.77
C SER A 128 -15.92 -20.46 -5.30
N SER A 129 -15.83 -21.46 -6.19
CA SER A 129 -16.02 -22.87 -5.82
C SER A 129 -15.12 -23.78 -6.67
N TRP A 130 -14.48 -24.77 -6.02
CA TRP A 130 -13.63 -25.77 -6.68
C TRP A 130 -13.61 -27.07 -5.88
N GLU A 131 -13.01 -28.10 -6.45
CA GLU A 131 -12.74 -29.35 -5.72
C GLU A 131 -11.23 -29.55 -5.59
N ASP A 132 -10.81 -29.94 -4.42
CA ASP A 132 -9.44 -30.33 -4.14
C ASP A 132 -9.39 -31.60 -3.31
N SER A 133 -8.67 -32.62 -3.83
CA SER A 133 -8.44 -33.90 -3.14
C SER A 133 -9.72 -34.55 -2.60
N GLY A 134 -10.83 -34.43 -3.36
CA GLY A 134 -12.13 -34.99 -3.02
C GLY A 134 -12.94 -34.18 -1.99
N LYS A 135 -12.47 -32.97 -1.63
CA LYS A 135 -13.17 -32.03 -0.79
C LYS A 135 -13.81 -30.92 -1.62
N LYS A 136 -14.94 -30.43 -1.15
CA LYS A 136 -15.60 -29.24 -1.68
C LYS A 136 -14.95 -28.00 -1.07
N CYS A 137 -14.40 -27.14 -1.92
CA CYS A 137 -13.78 -25.89 -1.52
C CYS A 137 -14.57 -24.71 -2.09
N GLY A 138 -14.50 -23.58 -1.43
CA GLY A 138 -15.14 -22.37 -1.92
C GLY A 138 -14.76 -21.15 -1.09
N GLY A 139 -15.17 -19.99 -1.57
CA GLY A 139 -15.01 -18.71 -0.88
C GLY A 139 -16.36 -18.02 -0.70
N TYR A 140 -16.56 -17.39 0.43
CA TYR A 140 -17.70 -16.51 0.70
C TYR A 140 -17.24 -15.10 1.03
N GLU A 141 -17.89 -14.12 0.38
CA GLU A 141 -17.95 -12.74 0.83
C GLU A 141 -19.25 -12.58 1.61
N VAL A 142 -19.15 -12.05 2.83
CA VAL A 142 -20.28 -11.97 3.76
C VAL A 142 -20.51 -10.53 4.18
N THR A 143 -21.76 -10.06 4.08
CA THR A 143 -22.14 -8.71 4.51
C THR A 143 -23.19 -8.79 5.61
N ILE A 144 -22.91 -8.19 6.76
CA ILE A 144 -23.87 -7.98 7.85
C ILE A 144 -24.46 -6.58 7.68
N THR A 145 -25.78 -6.45 7.67
CA THR A 145 -26.48 -5.17 7.68
C THR A 145 -27.16 -4.96 9.02
N ASN A 146 -26.95 -3.79 9.62
CA ASN A 146 -27.60 -3.38 10.86
C ASN A 146 -28.94 -2.69 10.60
N ASN A 147 -30.04 -3.37 10.90
CA ASN A 147 -31.40 -2.87 10.73
C ASN A 147 -31.99 -2.28 12.04
N THR A 148 -31.20 -2.13 13.12
CA THR A 148 -31.71 -1.75 14.45
C THR A 148 -32.10 -0.27 14.59
N GLY A 149 -31.79 0.59 13.64
CA GLY A 149 -32.06 2.03 13.73
C GLY A 149 -31.09 2.80 14.64
N ALA A 150 -30.12 2.14 15.25
CA ALA A 150 -29.03 2.74 16.04
C ALA A 150 -27.69 2.11 15.65
N ALA A 151 -26.59 2.82 15.88
CA ALA A 151 -25.26 2.24 15.68
C ALA A 151 -25.00 1.07 16.65
N VAL A 152 -24.36 0.02 16.16
CA VAL A 152 -23.95 -1.15 16.96
C VAL A 152 -22.44 -1.11 17.08
N SER A 153 -21.92 -1.18 18.31
CA SER A 153 -20.49 -1.23 18.59
C SER A 153 -20.10 -2.68 18.93
N GLY A 154 -19.31 -3.26 18.06
CA GLY A 154 -18.91 -4.68 18.12
C GLY A 154 -19.96 -5.62 17.55
N TRP A 155 -19.52 -6.56 16.72
CA TRP A 155 -20.38 -7.61 16.20
C TRP A 155 -19.72 -9.00 16.31
N THR A 156 -20.57 -10.00 16.48
CA THR A 156 -20.18 -11.39 16.47
C THR A 156 -21.22 -12.16 15.66
N LEU A 157 -20.76 -12.83 14.60
CA LEU A 157 -21.61 -13.73 13.80
C LEU A 157 -21.29 -15.18 14.13
N THR A 158 -22.31 -16.01 14.28
CA THR A 158 -22.17 -17.46 14.37
C THR A 158 -23.02 -18.13 13.31
N VAL A 159 -22.47 -19.18 12.70
CA VAL A 159 -23.18 -19.99 11.71
C VAL A 159 -22.79 -21.46 11.84
N THR A 160 -23.74 -22.37 11.56
CA THR A 160 -23.46 -23.80 11.54
C THR A 160 -22.72 -24.18 10.26
N ILE A 161 -21.66 -24.95 10.40
CA ILE A 161 -20.82 -25.45 9.31
C ILE A 161 -20.82 -26.99 9.27
N PRO A 162 -20.52 -27.62 8.11
CA PRO A 162 -20.32 -29.06 8.03
C PRO A 162 -19.22 -29.57 8.97
N GLU A 163 -19.40 -30.75 9.50
CA GLU A 163 -18.37 -31.44 10.28
C GLU A 163 -17.10 -31.66 9.43
N GLY A 164 -15.93 -31.30 9.98
CA GLY A 164 -14.66 -31.43 9.28
C GLY A 164 -14.39 -30.33 8.26
N MET A 165 -15.22 -29.28 8.20
CA MET A 165 -14.89 -28.07 7.45
C MET A 165 -13.71 -27.35 8.11
N ALA A 166 -12.75 -26.91 7.29
CA ALA A 166 -11.59 -26.14 7.71
C ALA A 166 -11.51 -24.83 6.92
N LEU A 167 -11.08 -23.77 7.57
CA LEU A 167 -10.75 -22.50 6.91
C LEU A 167 -9.40 -22.64 6.19
N ILE A 168 -9.34 -22.18 4.95
CA ILE A 168 -8.10 -22.09 4.15
C ILE A 168 -7.52 -20.68 4.29
N ALA A 169 -8.38 -19.66 4.23
CA ALA A 169 -8.04 -18.27 4.41
C ALA A 169 -9.25 -17.52 4.98
N SER A 170 -9.00 -16.40 5.66
CA SER A 170 -10.08 -15.56 6.20
C SER A 170 -9.58 -14.11 6.32
N TRP A 171 -10.50 -13.13 6.18
CA TRP A 171 -10.18 -11.70 6.22
C TRP A 171 -11.33 -10.87 6.80
N ASN A 172 -10.98 -9.70 7.33
CA ASN A 172 -11.89 -8.72 7.93
C ASN A 172 -12.71 -9.26 9.12
N GLY A 173 -12.17 -10.23 9.87
CA GLY A 173 -12.79 -10.76 11.06
C GLY A 173 -11.87 -11.72 11.83
N ILE A 174 -12.16 -11.88 13.11
CA ILE A 174 -11.47 -12.83 13.99
C ILE A 174 -12.27 -14.14 13.98
N PHE A 175 -11.72 -15.15 13.34
CA PHE A 175 -12.39 -16.42 13.08
C PHE A 175 -12.04 -17.49 14.12
N SER A 176 -13.03 -18.28 14.49
CA SER A 176 -12.83 -19.48 15.30
C SER A 176 -13.82 -20.57 14.90
N VAL A 177 -13.35 -21.80 14.85
CA VAL A 177 -14.19 -23.00 14.59
C VAL A 177 -14.20 -23.85 15.85
N SER A 178 -15.39 -24.18 16.33
CA SER A 178 -15.59 -25.10 17.46
C SER A 178 -16.70 -26.10 17.13
N GLY A 179 -16.32 -27.37 16.94
CA GLY A 179 -17.23 -28.38 16.43
C GLY A 179 -17.80 -27.97 15.07
N ASN A 180 -19.12 -27.91 14.95
CA ASN A 180 -19.85 -27.54 13.75
C ASN A 180 -20.25 -26.05 13.74
N THR A 181 -19.56 -25.18 14.49
CA THR A 181 -19.88 -23.77 14.56
C THR A 181 -18.68 -22.93 14.14
N LEU A 182 -18.89 -22.09 13.13
CA LEU A 182 -18.00 -21.00 12.78
C LEU A 182 -18.45 -19.75 13.54
N THR A 183 -17.53 -19.13 14.26
CA THR A 183 -17.73 -17.84 14.92
C THR A 183 -16.79 -16.82 14.29
N VAL A 184 -17.33 -15.68 13.89
CA VAL A 184 -16.58 -14.55 13.36
C VAL A 184 -16.89 -13.32 14.20
N LYS A 185 -15.85 -12.66 14.72
CA LYS A 185 -15.98 -11.39 15.44
C LYS A 185 -15.36 -10.28 14.61
N ASN A 186 -15.79 -9.05 14.90
CA ASN A 186 -15.17 -7.89 14.28
C ASN A 186 -13.68 -7.77 14.62
N GLU A 187 -12.93 -7.19 13.70
CA GLU A 187 -11.62 -6.62 13.93
C GLU A 187 -11.73 -5.25 14.62
N SER A 188 -10.61 -4.73 15.10
CA SER A 188 -10.58 -3.43 15.80
C SER A 188 -11.11 -2.26 14.95
N TYR A 189 -11.00 -2.36 13.63
CA TYR A 189 -11.33 -1.30 12.67
C TYR A 189 -12.74 -1.38 12.06
N ASN A 190 -13.44 -2.51 12.19
CA ASN A 190 -14.77 -2.72 11.58
C ASN A 190 -15.86 -3.10 12.60
N GLY A 191 -15.63 -2.78 13.88
CA GLY A 191 -16.54 -3.13 14.96
C GLY A 191 -17.80 -2.27 15.03
N GLU A 192 -17.79 -1.05 14.50
CA GLU A 192 -18.94 -0.16 14.50
C GLU A 192 -19.74 -0.30 13.20
N ILE A 193 -21.04 -0.60 13.33
CA ILE A 193 -21.99 -0.65 12.21
C ILE A 193 -23.05 0.43 12.45
N PRO A 194 -23.04 1.55 11.71
CA PRO A 194 -24.07 2.58 11.81
C PRO A 194 -25.48 2.02 11.56
N ALA A 195 -26.51 2.75 11.96
CA ALA A 195 -27.89 2.39 11.64
C ALA A 195 -28.08 2.34 10.11
N GLY A 196 -28.55 1.20 9.60
CA GLY A 196 -28.65 0.94 8.15
C GLY A 196 -27.30 0.69 7.45
N GLY A 197 -26.18 0.76 8.19
CA GLY A 197 -24.85 0.48 7.66
C GLY A 197 -24.52 -1.00 7.61
N THR A 198 -23.32 -1.32 7.08
CA THR A 198 -22.88 -2.70 6.87
C THR A 198 -21.48 -2.95 7.42
N ALA A 199 -21.18 -4.20 7.76
CA ALA A 199 -19.83 -4.72 7.96
C ALA A 199 -19.63 -5.94 7.07
N GLY A 200 -18.46 -6.04 6.43
CA GLY A 200 -18.11 -7.13 5.54
C GLY A 200 -16.92 -7.93 6.04
N PHE A 201 -16.93 -9.25 5.79
CA PHE A 201 -15.81 -10.15 5.99
C PHE A 201 -15.87 -11.28 4.96
N GLY A 202 -14.81 -12.07 4.86
CA GLY A 202 -14.85 -13.21 3.95
C GLY A 202 -13.91 -14.34 4.38
N PHE A 203 -14.08 -15.50 3.74
CA PHE A 203 -13.23 -16.66 3.99
C PHE A 203 -13.28 -17.68 2.86
N ASN A 204 -12.20 -18.42 2.71
CA ASN A 204 -12.11 -19.62 1.90
C ASN A 204 -12.15 -20.86 2.80
N TYR A 205 -12.82 -21.89 2.34
CA TYR A 205 -12.99 -23.13 3.10
C TYR A 205 -12.70 -24.38 2.28
N SER A 206 -12.38 -25.46 3.00
CA SER A 206 -12.32 -26.83 2.50
C SER A 206 -13.24 -27.69 3.37
N SER A 207 -14.14 -28.46 2.78
CA SER A 207 -15.16 -29.22 3.49
C SER A 207 -15.40 -30.60 2.86
N PRO A 208 -15.69 -31.65 3.64
CA PRO A 208 -16.10 -32.95 3.12
C PRO A 208 -17.44 -32.90 2.40
N ALA A 209 -18.30 -31.91 2.71
CA ALA A 209 -19.62 -31.73 2.13
C ALA A 209 -19.79 -30.30 1.61
N GLU A 210 -20.76 -30.11 0.70
CA GLU A 210 -21.10 -28.77 0.22
C GLU A 210 -21.57 -27.89 1.39
N PHE A 211 -21.03 -26.67 1.48
CA PHE A 211 -21.43 -25.71 2.49
C PHE A 211 -22.31 -24.64 1.86
N LYS A 212 -23.58 -24.59 2.34
CA LYS A 212 -24.53 -23.53 2.01
C LYS A 212 -24.93 -22.84 3.32
N PRO A 213 -24.36 -21.67 3.62
CA PRO A 213 -24.64 -20.98 4.88
C PRO A 213 -26.12 -20.58 5.00
N SER A 214 -26.67 -20.75 6.18
CA SER A 214 -28.03 -20.31 6.53
C SER A 214 -28.17 -20.21 8.04
N GLY A 215 -29.16 -19.45 8.51
CA GLY A 215 -29.50 -19.33 9.92
C GLY A 215 -28.42 -18.67 10.76
N ALA A 216 -27.72 -17.67 10.23
CA ALA A 216 -26.73 -16.92 10.96
C ALA A 216 -27.32 -16.18 12.17
N ILE A 217 -26.57 -16.11 13.24
CA ILE A 217 -26.89 -15.36 14.46
C ILE A 217 -25.88 -14.23 14.59
N VAL A 218 -26.36 -12.99 14.68
CA VAL A 218 -25.52 -11.80 14.91
C VAL A 218 -25.85 -11.23 16.29
N ASN A 219 -24.82 -11.08 17.12
CA ASN A 219 -24.94 -10.59 18.50
C ASN A 219 -26.02 -11.32 19.35
N GLY A 220 -26.17 -12.63 19.13
CA GLY A 220 -27.16 -13.46 19.80
C GLY A 220 -28.57 -13.40 19.20
N THR A 221 -28.83 -12.57 18.20
CA THR A 221 -30.11 -12.43 17.51
C THR A 221 -30.08 -13.11 16.15
N ALA A 222 -31.12 -13.93 15.82
CA ALA A 222 -31.20 -14.58 14.52
C ALA A 222 -31.35 -13.54 13.40
N ALA A 223 -30.39 -13.51 12.47
CA ALA A 223 -30.41 -12.63 11.31
C ALA A 223 -31.40 -13.14 10.24
N SER A 224 -31.87 -12.28 9.33
CA SER A 224 -32.53 -12.70 8.11
C SER A 224 -31.48 -13.12 7.09
N ASP A 225 -31.65 -14.26 6.44
CA ASP A 225 -30.82 -14.66 5.33
C ASP A 225 -31.14 -13.72 4.14
N GLY A 226 -30.21 -12.87 3.76
CA GLY A 226 -30.19 -12.22 2.46
C GLY A 226 -30.02 -13.31 1.39
N GLY A 227 -30.67 -13.19 0.24
CA GLY A 227 -30.71 -14.24 -0.75
C GLY A 227 -29.33 -14.75 -1.16
N THR A 228 -29.12 -16.06 -1.08
CA THR A 228 -27.96 -16.72 -1.67
C THR A 228 -28.05 -16.61 -3.19
N SER A 229 -27.35 -15.68 -3.81
CA SER A 229 -27.16 -15.65 -5.26
C SER A 229 -26.10 -16.70 -5.66
N GLY A 230 -26.56 -17.95 -5.76
CA GLY A 230 -25.79 -19.08 -6.29
C GLY A 230 -26.28 -19.41 -7.68
N GLN A 231 -25.42 -19.29 -8.65
CA GLN A 231 -25.70 -19.72 -10.02
C GLN A 231 -25.71 -21.26 -10.10
N SER A 232 -26.91 -21.85 -10.23
CA SER A 232 -27.06 -23.24 -10.59
C SER A 232 -27.40 -23.33 -12.08
N GLY A 233 -26.53 -23.93 -12.86
CA GLY A 233 -26.79 -24.29 -14.25
C GLY A 233 -27.66 -25.53 -14.34
N ASN A 234 -28.72 -25.55 -15.09
CA ASN A 234 -28.93 -26.27 -16.34
C ASN A 234 -30.38 -26.39 -16.76
N GLN A 235 -30.59 -26.15 -18.04
CA GLN A 235 -31.54 -26.67 -19.04
C GLN A 235 -33.00 -26.24 -19.04
N GLY A 236 -33.34 -25.63 -20.19
CA GLY A 236 -34.55 -25.89 -20.95
C GLY A 236 -35.33 -24.69 -21.45
N GLY A 237 -35.01 -24.19 -22.65
CA GLY A 237 -35.95 -23.79 -23.69
C GLY A 237 -36.86 -22.58 -23.45
N GLY A 238 -36.59 -21.47 -24.17
CA GLY A 238 -37.56 -20.41 -24.41
C GLY A 238 -36.92 -19.04 -24.63
N SER A 239 -36.76 -18.70 -25.89
CA SER A 239 -36.26 -17.40 -26.40
C SER A 239 -37.00 -16.21 -25.81
N SER A 240 -36.26 -15.32 -25.14
CA SER A 240 -36.53 -13.88 -25.07
C SER A 240 -35.23 -13.17 -24.69
N THR A 241 -34.73 -12.41 -25.63
CA THR A 241 -33.53 -11.56 -25.53
C THR A 241 -33.81 -10.41 -24.55
N THR A 242 -33.24 -10.51 -23.36
CA THR A 242 -32.89 -9.39 -22.50
C THR A 242 -31.49 -9.65 -21.97
N ALA A 243 -30.57 -8.74 -22.24
CA ALA A 243 -29.20 -8.77 -21.79
C ALA A 243 -29.14 -8.94 -20.27
N PRO A 244 -28.14 -9.69 -19.74
CA PRO A 244 -27.96 -9.80 -18.29
C PRO A 244 -27.59 -8.42 -17.73
N ALA A 245 -28.34 -7.98 -16.74
CA ALA A 245 -27.97 -6.83 -15.94
C ALA A 245 -26.61 -7.11 -15.29
N THR A 246 -25.60 -6.40 -15.76
CA THR A 246 -24.31 -6.25 -15.11
C THR A 246 -24.60 -5.80 -13.67
N THR A 247 -24.15 -6.56 -12.69
CA THR A 247 -24.13 -6.10 -11.28
C THR A 247 -23.37 -4.78 -11.29
N ALA A 248 -24.05 -3.69 -10.99
CA ALA A 248 -23.46 -2.39 -10.91
C ALA A 248 -22.34 -2.44 -9.87
N GLN A 249 -21.11 -2.42 -10.35
CA GLN A 249 -19.94 -2.08 -9.59
C GLN A 249 -20.21 -0.67 -9.07
N THR A 250 -20.22 -0.47 -7.75
CA THR A 250 -20.37 0.89 -7.21
C THR A 250 -19.28 1.74 -7.81
N ALA A 251 -19.69 2.78 -8.52
CA ALA A 251 -18.74 3.75 -9.07
C ALA A 251 -17.88 4.30 -7.92
N PRO A 252 -16.57 4.52 -8.15
CA PRO A 252 -15.73 5.20 -7.18
C PRO A 252 -16.34 6.53 -6.73
N PRO A 253 -16.03 7.01 -5.52
CA PRO A 253 -16.60 8.24 -4.99
C PRO A 253 -16.22 9.43 -5.87
N ALA A 254 -17.12 10.41 -5.96
CA ALA A 254 -16.79 11.68 -6.61
C ALA A 254 -15.71 12.41 -5.80
N PRO A 255 -14.77 13.13 -6.46
CA PRO A 255 -13.75 13.92 -5.77
C PRO A 255 -14.36 14.96 -4.85
N GLU A 256 -13.84 15.07 -3.62
CA GLU A 256 -14.12 16.17 -2.71
C GLU A 256 -13.13 17.31 -3.02
N ASP A 257 -13.48 18.13 -3.98
CA ASP A 257 -12.66 19.29 -4.36
C ASP A 257 -13.53 20.52 -4.62
N PRO A 258 -14.03 21.14 -3.53
CA PRO A 258 -14.90 22.30 -3.66
C PRO A 258 -14.22 23.53 -4.28
N ASP A 259 -12.90 23.63 -4.25
CA ASP A 259 -12.12 24.80 -4.64
C ASP A 259 -11.22 24.58 -5.89
N GLY A 260 -11.19 23.36 -6.46
CA GLY A 260 -10.34 23.01 -7.61
C GLY A 260 -8.83 23.07 -7.32
N THR A 261 -8.43 22.86 -6.04
CA THR A 261 -7.05 23.04 -5.58
C THR A 261 -6.33 21.73 -5.28
N THR A 262 -7.02 20.58 -5.37
CA THR A 262 -6.35 19.28 -5.16
C THR A 262 -5.35 18.99 -6.28
N PRO A 263 -4.35 18.15 -6.04
CA PRO A 263 -3.34 17.80 -7.05
C PRO A 263 -3.94 17.41 -8.41
N VAL A 264 -4.96 16.56 -8.41
CA VAL A 264 -5.59 16.09 -9.65
C VAL A 264 -6.43 17.19 -10.33
N ALA A 265 -7.18 17.98 -9.55
CA ALA A 265 -7.97 19.08 -10.12
C ALA A 265 -7.09 20.18 -10.74
N ALA A 266 -5.90 20.38 -10.18
CA ALA A 266 -4.96 21.40 -10.68
C ALA A 266 -4.14 20.93 -11.90
N HIS A 267 -3.88 19.61 -12.04
CA HIS A 267 -2.93 19.07 -13.00
C HIS A 267 -3.53 18.04 -13.99
N GLY A 268 -4.72 17.50 -13.71
CA GLY A 268 -5.45 16.59 -14.61
C GLY A 268 -4.72 15.28 -14.91
N GLN A 269 -4.92 14.75 -16.13
CA GLN A 269 -4.27 13.54 -16.61
C GLN A 269 -2.78 13.76 -16.82
N LEU A 270 -1.95 12.92 -16.19
CA LEU A 270 -0.50 12.96 -16.39
C LEU A 270 -0.08 12.17 -17.64
N SER A 271 1.02 12.61 -18.24
CA SER A 271 1.65 11.92 -19.38
C SER A 271 3.16 12.03 -19.33
N VAL A 272 3.86 11.23 -20.15
CA VAL A 272 5.33 11.24 -20.24
C VAL A 272 5.76 11.97 -21.50
N LYS A 273 6.61 12.98 -21.34
CA LYS A 273 7.17 13.76 -22.46
C LYS A 273 8.70 13.83 -22.35
N GLY A 274 9.37 13.10 -23.21
CA GLY A 274 10.83 12.87 -23.08
C GLY A 274 11.13 12.16 -21.77
N ALA A 275 12.03 12.71 -20.95
CA ALA A 275 12.40 12.13 -19.66
C ALA A 275 11.49 12.61 -18.49
N GLN A 276 10.45 13.40 -18.74
CA GLN A 276 9.67 14.07 -17.69
C GLN A 276 8.22 13.61 -17.65
N LEU A 277 7.67 13.57 -16.43
CA LEU A 277 6.25 13.54 -16.19
C LEU A 277 5.69 14.95 -16.39
N VAL A 278 4.58 15.08 -17.13
CA VAL A 278 3.94 16.36 -17.41
C VAL A 278 2.45 16.30 -17.08
N ASP A 279 1.88 17.46 -16.73
CA ASP A 279 0.44 17.61 -16.50
C ASP A 279 -0.37 17.66 -17.81
N GLU A 280 -1.69 17.76 -17.74
CA GLU A 280 -2.58 17.83 -18.89
C GLU A 280 -2.29 19.04 -19.81
N ASN A 281 -1.64 20.09 -19.29
CA ASN A 281 -1.24 21.28 -20.02
C ASN A 281 0.16 21.15 -20.64
N GLY A 282 0.85 20.02 -20.40
CA GLY A 282 2.19 19.74 -20.87
C GLY A 282 3.31 20.41 -20.08
N ASN A 283 3.03 20.90 -18.88
CA ASN A 283 4.02 21.44 -17.97
C ASN A 283 4.64 20.31 -17.14
N GLY A 284 5.96 20.39 -16.88
CA GLY A 284 6.62 19.42 -16.00
C GLY A 284 5.97 19.40 -14.61
N TYR A 285 5.56 18.23 -14.16
CA TYR A 285 4.96 18.04 -12.83
C TYR A 285 5.65 16.90 -12.09
N GLN A 286 6.08 17.19 -10.86
CA GLN A 286 6.80 16.23 -10.02
C GLN A 286 5.89 15.69 -8.92
N LEU A 287 5.70 14.37 -8.89
CA LEU A 287 5.02 13.69 -7.79
C LEU A 287 5.99 13.46 -6.63
N ARG A 288 5.50 13.74 -5.41
CA ARG A 288 6.22 13.55 -4.15
C ARG A 288 5.28 12.94 -3.15
N GLY A 289 5.60 11.75 -2.66
CA GLY A 289 4.67 11.07 -1.77
C GLY A 289 5.28 9.97 -0.92
N MET A 290 4.39 9.20 -0.33
CA MET A 290 4.71 8.07 0.53
C MET A 290 4.26 6.78 -0.12
N SER A 291 5.09 5.74 -0.03
CA SER A 291 4.66 4.37 -0.24
C SER A 291 4.09 3.82 1.07
N THR A 292 2.96 3.14 1.03
CA THR A 292 2.60 2.25 2.14
C THR A 292 3.70 1.18 2.29
N HIS A 293 3.86 0.60 3.47
CA HIS A 293 4.39 -0.76 3.58
C HIS A 293 3.40 -1.74 2.94
N GLY A 294 3.69 -3.03 2.88
CA GLY A 294 2.73 -3.99 2.36
C GLY A 294 1.33 -3.76 2.94
N ILE A 295 0.36 -3.43 2.08
CA ILE A 295 -0.98 -2.99 2.53
C ILE A 295 -1.68 -4.02 3.41
N THR A 296 -1.45 -5.31 3.17
CA THR A 296 -2.05 -6.41 3.94
C THR A 296 -1.37 -6.68 5.28
N TRP A 297 -0.14 -6.19 5.49
CA TRP A 297 0.55 -6.26 6.79
C TRP A 297 0.27 -5.04 7.66
N PHE A 298 0.01 -3.88 7.03
CA PHE A 298 -0.30 -2.63 7.71
C PHE A 298 -1.62 -2.03 7.17
N PRO A 299 -2.74 -2.80 7.21
CA PRO A 299 -4.00 -2.42 6.57
C PRO A 299 -4.62 -1.15 7.17
N ASP A 300 -4.32 -0.89 8.45
CA ASP A 300 -4.87 0.26 9.17
C ASP A 300 -4.35 1.60 8.63
N PHE A 301 -3.20 1.63 7.96
CA PHE A 301 -2.69 2.83 7.28
C PHE A 301 -3.44 3.16 5.98
N VAL A 302 -4.19 2.20 5.40
CA VAL A 302 -5.05 2.46 4.24
C VAL A 302 -6.39 3.04 4.73
N ASN A 303 -6.37 4.32 5.12
CA ASN A 303 -7.53 5.04 5.57
C ASN A 303 -7.51 6.51 5.16
N GLU A 304 -8.69 7.14 5.11
CA GLU A 304 -8.87 8.49 4.62
C GLU A 304 -8.14 9.55 5.46
N ASN A 305 -8.17 9.43 6.78
CA ASN A 305 -7.51 10.40 7.65
C ASN A 305 -5.98 10.39 7.49
N ALA A 306 -5.39 9.20 7.30
CA ALA A 306 -3.97 9.07 7.03
C ALA A 306 -3.59 9.76 5.71
N PHE A 307 -4.30 9.45 4.61
CA PHE A 307 -4.01 10.04 3.29
C PHE A 307 -4.33 11.53 3.25
N ARG A 308 -5.41 11.96 3.88
CA ARG A 308 -5.72 13.38 4.04
C ARG A 308 -4.62 14.13 4.79
N THR A 309 -4.07 13.53 5.88
CA THR A 309 -2.95 14.14 6.63
C THR A 309 -1.69 14.22 5.77
N LEU A 310 -1.41 13.21 4.96
CA LEU A 310 -0.30 13.28 3.99
C LEU A 310 -0.49 14.43 3.00
N ARG A 311 -1.69 14.61 2.46
CA ARG A 311 -1.98 15.70 1.52
C ARG A 311 -1.90 17.07 2.22
N ASP A 312 -2.66 17.26 3.31
CA ASP A 312 -2.92 18.58 3.89
C ASP A 312 -1.79 19.08 4.80
N ASP A 313 -1.10 18.17 5.50
CA ASP A 313 -0.02 18.50 6.42
C ASP A 313 1.38 18.22 5.84
N TRP A 314 1.56 17.12 5.12
CA TRP A 314 2.88 16.78 4.56
C TRP A 314 3.12 17.39 3.18
N ASN A 315 2.11 17.94 2.52
CA ASN A 315 2.20 18.45 1.15
C ASN A 315 2.55 17.36 0.11
N THR A 316 2.05 16.14 0.33
CA THR A 316 2.20 15.06 -0.65
C THR A 316 1.09 15.13 -1.71
N ASN A 317 1.39 14.70 -2.93
CA ASN A 317 0.44 14.69 -4.04
C ASN A 317 0.17 13.30 -4.61
N VAL A 318 0.87 12.27 -4.10
CA VAL A 318 0.73 10.87 -4.52
C VAL A 318 0.87 9.92 -3.33
N VAL A 319 0.12 8.81 -3.38
CA VAL A 319 0.30 7.65 -2.49
C VAL A 319 0.61 6.42 -3.34
N ARG A 320 1.62 5.65 -2.97
CA ARG A 320 1.92 4.35 -3.57
C ARG A 320 1.36 3.23 -2.70
N LEU A 321 0.56 2.36 -3.27
CA LEU A 321 -0.08 1.24 -2.58
C LEU A 321 0.68 -0.05 -2.87
N ALA A 322 1.56 -0.46 -1.98
CA ALA A 322 2.41 -1.64 -2.12
C ALA A 322 1.60 -2.93 -1.87
N MET A 323 1.06 -3.54 -2.93
CA MET A 323 0.36 -4.83 -2.85
C MET A 323 1.31 -5.96 -3.20
N TYR A 324 1.88 -6.59 -2.18
CA TYR A 324 2.77 -7.74 -2.35
C TYR A 324 2.09 -8.86 -3.11
N VAL A 325 2.74 -9.34 -4.17
CA VAL A 325 2.22 -10.42 -5.02
C VAL A 325 2.34 -11.76 -4.33
N ASP A 326 3.55 -12.08 -3.87
CA ASP A 326 3.91 -13.28 -3.12
C ASP A 326 5.08 -12.93 -2.18
N GLU A 327 5.25 -13.68 -1.11
CA GLU A 327 6.39 -13.66 -0.21
C GLU A 327 6.62 -15.07 0.31
N TRP A 328 7.03 -15.96 -0.60
CA TRP A 328 7.27 -17.36 -0.29
C TRP A 328 6.07 -18.07 0.37
N GLY A 329 4.84 -17.72 -0.01
CA GLY A 329 3.63 -18.33 0.51
C GLY A 329 3.22 -17.84 1.90
N ASN A 330 3.60 -16.64 2.27
CA ASN A 330 3.26 -15.99 3.55
C ASN A 330 1.79 -15.58 3.65
N GLY A 331 0.78 -16.20 3.42
CA GLY A 331 -0.65 -16.00 3.68
C GLY A 331 -1.27 -14.58 3.61
N GLN A 332 -0.45 -13.54 3.57
CA GLN A 332 -0.82 -12.13 3.57
C GLN A 332 -0.75 -11.47 2.19
N CYS A 333 -0.20 -12.16 1.18
CA CYS A 333 0.04 -11.59 -0.13
C CYS A 333 -1.11 -11.87 -1.10
N TYR A 334 -1.11 -11.17 -2.24
CA TYR A 334 -2.17 -11.30 -3.24
C TYR A 334 -2.40 -12.76 -3.68
N MET A 335 -1.34 -13.53 -3.96
CA MET A 335 -1.48 -14.92 -4.45
C MET A 335 -2.19 -15.83 -3.44
N GLN A 336 -2.12 -15.55 -2.15
CA GLN A 336 -2.76 -16.30 -1.08
C GLN A 336 -4.13 -15.72 -0.70
N ASN A 337 -4.37 -14.42 -0.93
CA ASN A 337 -5.58 -13.70 -0.55
C ASN A 337 -5.99 -12.67 -1.61
N LYS A 338 -6.31 -13.15 -2.82
CA LYS A 338 -6.59 -12.28 -3.97
C LYS A 338 -7.73 -11.30 -3.72
N GLY A 339 -8.84 -11.78 -3.15
CA GLY A 339 -10.02 -10.97 -2.87
C GLY A 339 -9.74 -9.87 -1.85
N GLY A 340 -9.16 -10.24 -0.69
CA GLY A 340 -8.86 -9.29 0.38
C GLY A 340 -7.80 -8.26 -0.01
N SER A 341 -6.73 -8.70 -0.67
CA SER A 341 -5.67 -7.79 -1.15
C SER A 341 -6.22 -6.79 -2.17
N LYS A 342 -7.01 -7.27 -3.14
CA LYS A 342 -7.64 -6.42 -4.15
C LYS A 342 -8.62 -5.42 -3.52
N GLN A 343 -9.48 -5.87 -2.60
CA GLN A 343 -10.44 -4.99 -1.91
C GLN A 343 -9.75 -3.90 -1.11
N LEU A 344 -8.66 -4.24 -0.41
CA LEU A 344 -7.89 -3.25 0.35
C LEU A 344 -7.16 -2.25 -0.55
N LEU A 345 -6.63 -2.72 -1.68
CA LEU A 345 -6.06 -1.87 -2.72
C LEU A 345 -7.11 -0.90 -3.26
N GLU A 346 -8.27 -1.43 -3.68
CA GLU A 346 -9.39 -0.64 -4.22
C GLU A 346 -9.86 0.42 -3.21
N LYS A 347 -9.93 0.07 -1.92
CA LYS A 347 -10.21 1.04 -0.84
C LYS A 347 -9.19 2.19 -0.85
N GLY A 348 -7.91 1.90 -0.98
CA GLY A 348 -6.86 2.92 -1.05
C GLY A 348 -6.98 3.80 -2.30
N VAL A 349 -7.28 3.21 -3.44
CA VAL A 349 -7.53 3.92 -4.72
C VAL A 349 -8.75 4.84 -4.58
N ASP A 350 -9.87 4.34 -4.08
CA ASP A 350 -11.10 5.11 -3.89
C ASP A 350 -10.89 6.31 -2.95
N ILE A 351 -10.08 6.15 -1.89
CA ILE A 351 -9.69 7.25 -1.00
C ILE A 351 -8.87 8.29 -1.76
N CYS A 352 -7.89 7.90 -2.57
CA CYS A 352 -7.08 8.85 -3.35
C CYS A 352 -7.93 9.59 -4.38
N ILE A 353 -8.86 8.92 -5.06
CA ILE A 353 -9.83 9.55 -5.95
C ILE A 353 -10.64 10.62 -5.20
N LYS A 354 -11.23 10.24 -4.07
CA LYS A 354 -12.00 11.15 -3.21
C LYS A 354 -11.20 12.36 -2.77
N LEU A 355 -9.93 12.18 -2.42
CA LEU A 355 -9.05 13.25 -1.97
C LEU A 355 -8.40 14.05 -3.09
N GLY A 356 -8.61 13.70 -4.37
CA GLY A 356 -7.96 14.34 -5.51
C GLY A 356 -6.44 14.17 -5.51
N MET A 357 -5.93 13.07 -4.99
CA MET A 357 -4.51 12.69 -4.99
C MET A 357 -4.21 11.70 -6.12
N TYR A 358 -3.01 11.71 -6.64
CA TYR A 358 -2.55 10.63 -7.51
C TYR A 358 -2.28 9.37 -6.70
N VAL A 359 -2.41 8.21 -7.34
CA VAL A 359 -2.20 6.92 -6.71
C VAL A 359 -1.42 5.98 -7.63
N ILE A 360 -0.40 5.32 -7.08
CA ILE A 360 0.35 4.28 -7.75
C ILE A 360 -0.19 2.93 -7.27
N ILE A 361 -0.73 2.16 -8.18
CA ILE A 361 -1.16 0.77 -7.96
C ILE A 361 0.05 -0.12 -8.23
N ASP A 362 0.68 -0.59 -7.15
CA ASP A 362 1.93 -1.32 -7.22
C ASP A 362 1.72 -2.83 -7.10
N TRP A 363 2.02 -3.54 -8.19
CA TRP A 363 2.18 -4.99 -8.22
C TRP A 363 3.55 -5.34 -7.65
N HIS A 364 3.60 -5.46 -6.31
CA HIS A 364 4.83 -5.50 -5.54
C HIS A 364 5.51 -6.87 -5.61
N VAL A 365 6.22 -7.11 -6.72
CA VAL A 365 7.07 -8.29 -6.91
C VAL A 365 8.36 -8.10 -6.12
N LEU A 366 8.68 -9.04 -5.22
CA LEU A 366 9.92 -9.03 -4.44
C LEU A 366 10.48 -10.45 -4.25
N ASN A 367 9.71 -11.37 -3.67
CA ASN A 367 10.13 -12.76 -3.46
C ASN A 367 9.01 -13.74 -3.85
N PRO A 368 9.21 -14.54 -4.93
CA PRO A 368 10.34 -14.55 -5.86
C PRO A 368 10.36 -13.35 -6.79
N GLY A 369 11.55 -12.84 -7.11
CA GLY A 369 11.77 -11.57 -7.80
C GLY A 369 11.60 -11.59 -9.32
N ASP A 370 11.21 -12.70 -9.93
CA ASP A 370 10.97 -12.79 -11.37
C ASP A 370 9.50 -12.52 -11.69
N PRO A 371 9.15 -11.35 -12.27
CA PRO A 371 7.76 -10.99 -12.57
C PRO A 371 7.13 -11.91 -13.62
N SER A 372 7.91 -12.56 -14.46
CA SER A 372 7.41 -13.45 -15.51
C SER A 372 6.65 -14.65 -14.94
N LYS A 373 6.90 -15.04 -13.70
CA LYS A 373 6.20 -16.11 -12.97
C LYS A 373 4.73 -15.80 -12.71
N TYR A 374 4.37 -14.52 -12.70
CA TYR A 374 3.03 -14.06 -12.39
C TYR A 374 2.33 -13.43 -13.59
N THR A 375 2.83 -13.61 -14.81
CA THR A 375 2.32 -12.92 -16.02
C THR A 375 0.82 -13.08 -16.21
N ASP A 376 0.30 -14.30 -16.17
CA ASP A 376 -1.13 -14.55 -16.38
C ASP A 376 -2.00 -13.91 -15.30
N GLU A 377 -1.54 -13.95 -14.05
CA GLU A 377 -2.27 -13.35 -12.94
C GLU A 377 -2.19 -11.82 -12.97
N ALA A 378 -1.04 -11.26 -13.32
CA ALA A 378 -0.87 -9.82 -13.53
C ALA A 378 -1.77 -9.31 -14.66
N MET A 379 -1.83 -10.02 -15.79
CA MET A 379 -2.73 -9.68 -16.89
C MET A 379 -4.20 -9.70 -16.47
N LYS A 380 -4.61 -10.68 -15.66
CA LYS A 380 -5.97 -10.73 -15.10
C LYS A 380 -6.23 -9.56 -14.16
N PHE A 381 -5.34 -9.36 -13.20
CA PHE A 381 -5.46 -8.29 -12.20
C PHE A 381 -5.51 -6.91 -12.86
N PHE A 382 -4.53 -6.58 -13.71
CA PHE A 382 -4.49 -5.28 -14.38
C PHE A 382 -5.62 -5.08 -15.38
N GLY A 383 -6.12 -6.16 -16.02
CA GLY A 383 -7.31 -6.10 -16.86
C GLY A 383 -8.54 -5.65 -16.08
N GLU A 384 -8.78 -6.24 -14.90
CA GLU A 384 -9.90 -5.89 -14.03
C GLU A 384 -9.77 -4.49 -13.41
N ILE A 385 -8.57 -4.13 -12.95
CA ILE A 385 -8.31 -2.83 -12.30
C ILE A 385 -8.37 -1.69 -13.31
N SER A 386 -7.75 -1.84 -14.49
CA SER A 386 -7.80 -0.81 -15.52
C SER A 386 -9.19 -0.62 -16.11
N GLU A 387 -10.00 -1.69 -16.23
CA GLU A 387 -11.41 -1.56 -16.63
C GLU A 387 -12.22 -0.75 -15.60
N LYS A 388 -11.95 -0.95 -14.31
CA LYS A 388 -12.66 -0.27 -13.22
C LYS A 388 -12.33 1.22 -13.13
N TYR A 389 -11.07 1.57 -13.34
CA TYR A 389 -10.55 2.91 -13.03
C TYR A 389 -10.13 3.75 -14.26
N ALA A 390 -10.38 3.27 -15.48
CA ALA A 390 -9.96 3.94 -16.74
C ALA A 390 -10.39 5.41 -16.88
N ASP A 391 -11.51 5.80 -16.26
CA ASP A 391 -12.06 7.16 -16.36
C ASP A 391 -11.48 8.14 -15.34
N TYR A 392 -10.51 7.70 -14.50
CA TYR A 392 -9.93 8.52 -13.43
C TYR A 392 -8.49 8.94 -13.74
N PRO A 393 -8.21 10.25 -13.86
CA PRO A 393 -6.90 10.76 -14.29
C PRO A 393 -5.79 10.61 -13.25
N ASN A 394 -6.10 10.14 -12.05
CA ASN A 394 -5.17 10.03 -10.95
C ASN A 394 -4.48 8.66 -10.84
N ILE A 395 -4.75 7.72 -11.76
CA ILE A 395 -4.25 6.35 -11.67
C ILE A 395 -2.91 6.20 -12.39
N ILE A 396 -1.95 5.60 -11.69
CA ILE A 396 -0.65 5.20 -12.23
C ILE A 396 -0.48 3.72 -11.90
N TYR A 397 -0.05 2.93 -12.87
CA TYR A 397 0.18 1.50 -12.68
C TYR A 397 1.66 1.20 -12.58
N GLU A 398 2.11 0.55 -11.50
CA GLU A 398 3.45 -0.02 -11.39
C GLU A 398 3.35 -1.53 -11.52
N ILE A 399 3.82 -2.05 -12.65
CA ILE A 399 3.55 -3.44 -13.03
C ILE A 399 4.59 -4.44 -12.50
N ALA A 400 5.69 -3.97 -11.94
CA ALA A 400 6.67 -4.77 -11.20
C ALA A 400 7.48 -3.83 -10.30
N ASN A 401 7.54 -4.13 -9.01
CA ASN A 401 8.28 -3.35 -8.01
C ASN A 401 9.81 -3.52 -8.14
N GLU A 402 10.31 -4.67 -7.75
CA GLU A 402 11.75 -4.96 -7.63
C GLU A 402 12.13 -6.30 -8.24
N PRO A 403 12.20 -6.40 -9.57
CA PRO A 403 12.74 -7.59 -10.21
C PRO A 403 14.17 -7.88 -9.73
N ASN A 404 14.40 -9.13 -9.30
CA ASN A 404 15.67 -9.53 -8.70
C ASN A 404 15.93 -11.04 -8.94
N SER A 405 16.87 -11.64 -8.22
CA SER A 405 17.18 -13.08 -8.28
C SER A 405 17.52 -13.58 -9.70
N GLY A 406 18.20 -12.72 -10.49
CA GLY A 406 18.62 -13.05 -11.86
C GLY A 406 17.56 -12.77 -12.93
N ALA A 407 16.43 -12.13 -12.58
CA ALA A 407 15.49 -11.64 -13.59
C ALA A 407 16.14 -10.52 -14.41
N GLY A 408 16.50 -10.83 -15.66
CA GLY A 408 17.12 -9.90 -16.59
C GLY A 408 16.09 -9.04 -17.33
N TRP A 409 16.55 -7.88 -17.82
CA TRP A 409 15.69 -6.98 -18.59
C TRP A 409 15.12 -7.65 -19.84
N SER A 410 15.99 -8.13 -20.72
CA SER A 410 15.60 -8.67 -22.02
C SER A 410 14.92 -10.04 -21.96
N ASP A 411 15.26 -10.87 -20.95
CA ASP A 411 14.79 -12.24 -20.88
C ASP A 411 13.50 -12.41 -20.05
N ASN A 412 13.28 -11.56 -19.04
CA ASN A 412 12.18 -11.70 -18.10
C ASN A 412 11.28 -10.45 -18.07
N ILE A 413 11.84 -9.26 -17.78
CA ILE A 413 11.06 -8.07 -17.42
C ILE A 413 10.40 -7.45 -18.65
N LYS A 414 11.16 -7.19 -19.72
CA LYS A 414 10.62 -6.62 -20.97
C LYS A 414 9.56 -7.51 -21.59
N PRO A 415 9.76 -8.85 -21.79
CA PRO A 415 8.72 -9.73 -22.30
C PRO A 415 7.48 -9.85 -21.40
N TYR A 416 7.63 -9.68 -20.08
CA TYR A 416 6.52 -9.58 -19.15
C TYR A 416 5.73 -8.26 -19.37
N ALA A 417 6.42 -7.13 -19.41
CA ALA A 417 5.83 -5.82 -19.62
C ALA A 417 5.09 -5.73 -20.97
N GLU A 418 5.67 -6.27 -22.04
CA GLU A 418 5.06 -6.34 -23.38
C GLU A 418 3.74 -7.12 -23.42
N LYS A 419 3.48 -8.00 -22.45
CA LYS A 419 2.20 -8.72 -22.30
C LYS A 419 1.22 -7.96 -21.41
N VAL A 420 1.68 -7.34 -20.33
CA VAL A 420 0.82 -6.70 -19.34
C VAL A 420 0.36 -5.32 -19.82
N ILE A 421 1.24 -4.51 -20.39
CA ILE A 421 0.93 -3.14 -20.86
C ILE A 421 -0.26 -3.13 -21.85
N PRO A 422 -0.33 -3.98 -22.88
CA PRO A 422 -1.48 -4.00 -23.78
C PRO A 422 -2.81 -4.32 -23.11
N VAL A 423 -2.81 -5.07 -22.00
CA VAL A 423 -4.03 -5.36 -21.24
C VAL A 423 -4.54 -4.11 -20.54
N ILE A 424 -3.65 -3.31 -19.92
CA ILE A 424 -3.99 -2.02 -19.34
C ILE A 424 -4.49 -1.06 -20.44
N ARG A 425 -3.74 -0.95 -21.56
CA ARG A 425 -4.05 -0.05 -22.68
C ARG A 425 -5.37 -0.35 -23.38
N LYS A 426 -5.92 -1.54 -23.23
CA LYS A 426 -7.26 -1.87 -23.73
C LYS A 426 -8.34 -1.03 -23.09
N HIS A 427 -8.20 -0.69 -21.82
CA HIS A 427 -9.18 0.04 -21.01
C HIS A 427 -8.73 1.47 -20.75
N ASP A 428 -7.48 1.65 -20.30
CA ASP A 428 -6.86 2.92 -19.93
C ASP A 428 -5.72 3.23 -20.91
N LYS A 429 -6.00 4.09 -21.88
CA LYS A 429 -5.15 4.30 -23.05
C LYS A 429 -3.97 5.22 -22.79
N ASP A 430 -4.10 6.12 -21.85
CA ASP A 430 -3.20 7.24 -21.59
C ASP A 430 -2.57 7.22 -20.19
N ALA A 431 -2.92 6.24 -19.34
CA ALA A 431 -2.31 6.09 -18.03
C ALA A 431 -0.78 6.00 -18.10
N VAL A 432 -0.14 6.54 -17.09
CA VAL A 432 1.30 6.34 -16.86
C VAL A 432 1.53 4.94 -16.28
N ILE A 433 2.48 4.22 -16.86
CA ILE A 433 2.88 2.88 -16.41
C ILE A 433 4.34 2.90 -15.98
N ILE A 434 4.62 2.44 -14.76
CA ILE A 434 5.97 2.28 -14.21
C ILE A 434 6.37 0.82 -14.31
N VAL A 435 7.58 0.56 -14.78
CA VAL A 435 8.13 -0.79 -14.94
C VAL A 435 9.41 -0.92 -14.12
N GLY A 436 9.44 -1.87 -13.20
CA GLY A 436 10.63 -2.21 -12.43
C GLY A 436 11.79 -2.65 -13.32
N THR A 437 13.01 -2.35 -12.91
CA THR A 437 14.23 -2.71 -13.64
C THR A 437 15.02 -3.79 -12.89
N PRO A 438 16.02 -4.46 -13.48
CA PRO A 438 16.77 -5.51 -12.79
C PRO A 438 17.47 -5.03 -11.53
N THR A 439 17.89 -5.99 -10.68
CA THR A 439 18.69 -5.74 -9.47
C THR A 439 17.98 -4.80 -8.51
N TRP A 440 16.75 -5.18 -8.09
CA TRP A 440 15.92 -4.37 -7.19
C TRP A 440 15.71 -2.94 -7.73
N SER A 441 15.33 -2.83 -8.99
CA SER A 441 15.10 -1.55 -9.69
C SER A 441 16.29 -0.58 -9.65
N GLN A 442 17.53 -1.10 -9.82
CA GLN A 442 18.76 -0.30 -9.85
C GLN A 442 19.39 -0.20 -11.25
N ASP A 443 19.20 -1.23 -12.12
CA ASP A 443 19.89 -1.33 -13.41
C ASP A 443 19.06 -0.68 -14.53
N ILE A 444 18.71 0.59 -14.37
CA ILE A 444 17.91 1.36 -15.35
C ILE A 444 18.64 1.59 -16.69
N ASP A 445 19.95 1.45 -16.70
CA ASP A 445 20.76 1.51 -17.92
C ASP A 445 20.49 0.35 -18.89
N GLN A 446 20.03 -0.81 -18.39
CA GLN A 446 19.57 -1.90 -19.25
C GLN A 446 18.28 -1.52 -20.02
N ALA A 447 17.34 -0.85 -19.32
CA ALA A 447 16.15 -0.32 -19.97
C ALA A 447 16.46 0.81 -20.95
N LEU A 448 17.45 1.66 -20.65
CA LEU A 448 17.92 2.69 -21.58
C LEU A 448 18.50 2.09 -22.86
N ALA A 449 19.21 0.98 -22.76
CA ALA A 449 19.84 0.31 -23.91
C ALA A 449 18.82 -0.38 -24.83
N ASP A 450 17.68 -0.84 -24.29
CA ASP A 450 16.61 -1.54 -25.02
C ASP A 450 15.25 -1.17 -24.44
N PRO A 451 14.75 0.06 -24.67
CA PRO A 451 13.51 0.53 -24.07
C PRO A 451 12.28 -0.21 -24.60
N LEU A 452 11.17 -0.10 -23.86
CA LEU A 452 9.85 -0.54 -24.31
C LEU A 452 9.32 0.41 -25.39
N ASP A 453 8.66 -0.14 -26.42
CA ASP A 453 8.03 0.62 -27.51
C ASP A 453 6.55 0.91 -27.18
N PHE A 454 6.34 1.66 -26.08
CA PHE A 454 5.02 2.14 -25.65
C PHE A 454 5.10 3.58 -25.16
N ASP A 455 4.06 4.35 -25.45
CA ASP A 455 3.90 5.69 -24.88
C ASP A 455 3.55 5.63 -23.38
N ASN A 456 3.86 6.69 -22.65
CA ASN A 456 3.54 6.88 -21.24
C ASN A 456 4.09 5.76 -20.32
N VAL A 457 5.30 5.28 -20.61
CA VAL A 457 6.02 4.31 -19.77
C VAL A 457 7.18 5.01 -19.09
N MET A 458 7.36 4.76 -17.79
CA MET A 458 8.49 5.18 -16.98
C MET A 458 9.20 3.96 -16.37
N TYR A 459 10.46 4.12 -16.01
CA TYR A 459 11.28 3.04 -15.47
C TYR A 459 11.58 3.30 -14.00
N ALA A 460 11.30 2.31 -13.16
CA ALA A 460 11.53 2.41 -11.73
C ALA A 460 13.03 2.43 -11.43
N LEU A 461 13.42 3.35 -10.58
CA LEU A 461 14.71 3.37 -9.88
C LEU A 461 14.46 3.37 -8.38
N HIS A 462 15.02 2.40 -7.67
CA HIS A 462 14.95 2.33 -6.22
C HIS A 462 16.32 2.57 -5.58
N PHE A 463 16.33 3.25 -4.45
CA PHE A 463 17.55 3.43 -3.68
C PHE A 463 17.28 3.52 -2.18
N TYR A 464 18.26 3.09 -1.40
CA TYR A 464 18.36 3.31 0.04
C TYR A 464 19.65 4.08 0.29
N ALA A 465 19.53 5.31 0.78
CA ALA A 465 20.56 6.33 0.68
C ALA A 465 21.88 5.96 1.37
N ALA A 466 21.83 5.23 2.48
CA ALA A 466 23.02 4.78 3.18
C ALA A 466 23.79 3.66 2.45
N THR A 467 23.15 2.96 1.50
CA THR A 467 23.80 1.93 0.66
C THR A 467 24.10 2.46 -0.74
N HIS A 468 23.14 3.13 -1.36
CA HIS A 468 23.18 3.54 -2.76
C HIS A 468 23.65 5.00 -2.86
N THR A 469 24.97 5.18 -2.94
CA THR A 469 25.62 6.50 -2.89
C THR A 469 25.93 7.06 -4.30
N ASP A 470 27.10 7.67 -4.49
CA ASP A 470 27.44 8.38 -5.73
C ASP A 470 27.38 7.47 -6.96
N TRP A 471 27.79 6.22 -6.86
CA TRP A 471 27.81 5.27 -7.97
C TRP A 471 26.43 5.06 -8.64
N LEU A 472 25.36 4.96 -7.85
CA LEU A 472 24.01 4.79 -8.40
C LEU A 472 23.42 6.14 -8.84
N ARG A 473 23.74 7.25 -8.12
CA ARG A 473 23.36 8.61 -8.55
C ARG A 473 23.96 8.98 -9.90
N GLU A 474 25.22 8.67 -10.14
CA GLU A 474 25.88 8.89 -11.43
C GLU A 474 25.24 8.09 -12.55
N ARG A 475 24.90 6.82 -12.30
CA ARG A 475 24.14 5.98 -13.24
C ARG A 475 22.78 6.61 -13.54
N ALA A 476 22.03 7.00 -12.52
CA ALA A 476 20.73 7.65 -12.63
C ALA A 476 20.82 8.94 -13.44
N GLU A 477 21.74 9.84 -13.09
CA GLU A 477 21.92 11.11 -13.81
C GLU A 477 22.28 10.89 -15.28
N LYS A 478 23.13 9.90 -15.57
CA LYS A 478 23.48 9.53 -16.95
C LYS A 478 22.28 9.09 -17.76
N CYS A 479 21.43 8.22 -17.19
CA CYS A 479 20.24 7.69 -17.87
C CYS A 479 19.19 8.78 -18.08
N ILE A 480 18.94 9.63 -17.08
CA ILE A 480 18.03 10.77 -17.18
C ILE A 480 18.49 11.75 -18.27
N LYS A 481 19.77 12.11 -18.29
CA LYS A 481 20.36 12.97 -19.34
C LYS A 481 20.29 12.36 -20.75
N ALA A 482 20.28 11.04 -20.84
CA ALA A 482 20.10 10.34 -22.11
C ALA A 482 18.63 10.27 -22.57
N GLY A 483 17.69 10.79 -21.75
CA GLY A 483 16.26 10.87 -22.11
C GLY A 483 15.40 9.74 -21.56
N LEU A 484 15.92 8.88 -20.66
CA LEU A 484 15.13 7.84 -20.02
C LEU A 484 14.14 8.46 -19.03
N PRO A 485 12.84 8.22 -19.15
CA PRO A 485 11.85 8.65 -18.16
C PRO A 485 11.92 7.78 -16.91
N VAL A 486 12.49 8.32 -15.84
CA VAL A 486 12.72 7.62 -14.57
C VAL A 486 11.70 8.07 -13.53
N PHE A 487 11.19 7.11 -12.75
CA PHE A 487 10.39 7.34 -11.55
C PHE A 487 11.04 6.62 -10.36
N VAL A 488 11.30 7.33 -9.28
CA VAL A 488 11.75 6.71 -8.03
C VAL A 488 10.53 6.33 -7.21
N SER A 489 9.92 5.20 -7.55
CA SER A 489 8.68 4.75 -6.90
C SER A 489 8.90 4.24 -5.47
N GLU A 490 10.16 3.97 -5.09
CA GLU A 490 10.55 3.64 -3.73
C GLU A 490 11.94 4.18 -3.39
N PHE A 491 12.08 4.83 -2.23
CA PHE A 491 13.39 5.14 -1.65
C PHE A 491 13.37 5.17 -0.13
N GLY A 492 14.51 4.80 0.48
CA GLY A 492 14.75 4.90 1.92
C GLY A 492 15.92 5.82 2.26
N CYS A 493 15.92 6.40 3.47
CA CYS A 493 17.06 7.17 4.00
C CYS A 493 18.12 6.28 4.66
N CYS A 494 17.74 5.06 5.08
CA CYS A 494 18.60 4.07 5.72
C CYS A 494 19.36 3.22 4.70
N ASP A 495 19.96 2.12 5.16
CA ASP A 495 20.55 1.12 4.29
C ASP A 495 19.48 0.21 3.63
N ALA A 496 19.91 -0.60 2.67
CA ALA A 496 19.03 -1.46 1.88
C ALA A 496 18.36 -2.60 2.67
N SER A 497 18.71 -2.80 3.94
CA SER A 497 18.00 -3.74 4.82
C SER A 497 16.71 -3.16 5.39
N GLY A 498 16.51 -1.84 5.30
CA GLY A 498 15.42 -1.12 5.93
C GLY A 498 15.62 -0.84 7.42
N GLY A 499 16.57 -1.54 8.07
CA GLY A 499 16.80 -1.50 9.52
C GLY A 499 18.09 -0.84 9.98
N GLY A 500 19.02 -0.52 9.08
CA GLY A 500 20.28 0.15 9.41
C GLY A 500 20.13 1.67 9.62
N ALA A 501 21.24 2.34 9.94
CA ALA A 501 21.20 3.77 10.24
C ALA A 501 20.79 4.62 9.03
N ASN A 502 20.09 5.73 9.30
CA ASN A 502 19.80 6.74 8.29
C ASN A 502 21.06 7.52 7.89
N ASP A 503 21.21 7.81 6.60
CA ASP A 503 22.16 8.79 6.09
C ASP A 503 21.41 9.93 5.37
N PHE A 504 21.01 10.93 6.14
CA PHE A 504 20.29 12.09 5.61
C PHE A 504 21.16 12.95 4.69
N GLY A 505 22.49 12.89 4.82
CA GLY A 505 23.40 13.59 3.91
C GLY A 505 23.36 12.99 2.51
N GLN A 506 23.34 11.67 2.41
CA GLN A 506 23.19 10.98 1.13
C GLN A 506 21.74 11.09 0.59
N ALA A 507 20.74 11.00 1.47
CA ALA A 507 19.34 11.20 1.08
C ALA A 507 19.12 12.62 0.50
N GLN A 508 19.69 13.65 1.11
CA GLN A 508 19.65 15.02 0.61
C GLN A 508 20.23 15.13 -0.81
N LYS A 509 21.41 14.54 -1.05
CA LYS A 509 22.05 14.56 -2.38
C LYS A 509 21.18 13.85 -3.44
N TRP A 510 20.47 12.78 -3.06
CA TRP A 510 19.53 12.11 -3.92
C TRP A 510 18.36 13.01 -4.27
N LEU A 511 17.68 13.58 -3.27
CA LEU A 511 16.52 14.41 -3.50
C LEU A 511 16.86 15.71 -4.26
N ASP A 512 18.04 16.28 -4.03
CA ASP A 512 18.55 17.43 -4.81
C ASP A 512 18.74 17.06 -6.30
N LEU A 513 19.22 15.85 -6.59
CA LEU A 513 19.32 15.33 -7.96
C LEU A 513 17.95 15.15 -8.60
N LEU A 514 17.02 14.52 -7.88
CA LEU A 514 15.67 14.26 -8.38
C LEU A 514 14.92 15.57 -8.65
N ASP A 515 15.00 16.53 -7.73
CA ASP A 515 14.38 17.85 -7.89
C ASP A 515 15.01 18.64 -9.07
N LYS A 516 16.32 18.54 -9.26
CA LYS A 516 17.03 19.16 -10.39
C LYS A 516 16.47 18.72 -11.75
N TYR A 517 16.06 17.47 -11.85
CA TYR A 517 15.56 16.89 -13.11
C TYR A 517 14.04 16.70 -13.14
N GLY A 518 13.31 17.09 -12.09
CA GLY A 518 11.87 16.90 -11.98
C GLY A 518 11.45 15.44 -11.89
N VAL A 519 12.31 14.56 -11.39
CA VAL A 519 12.01 13.13 -11.23
C VAL A 519 11.13 12.92 -10.02
N SER A 520 9.99 12.27 -10.21
CA SER A 520 9.01 11.95 -9.16
C SER A 520 9.52 10.87 -8.21
N TYR A 521 9.07 10.91 -6.93
CA TYR A 521 9.53 9.95 -5.92
C TYR A 521 8.52 9.67 -4.80
N CYS A 522 8.59 8.43 -4.24
CA CYS A 522 7.85 8.00 -3.06
C CYS A 522 8.81 7.46 -1.99
N ASN A 523 8.67 7.95 -0.75
CA ASN A 523 9.46 7.45 0.38
C ASN A 523 8.87 6.16 0.96
N TRP A 524 9.71 5.18 1.23
CA TRP A 524 9.39 3.97 1.97
C TRP A 524 9.67 4.20 3.46
N SER A 525 8.70 4.06 4.41
CA SER A 525 7.33 3.64 4.19
C SER A 525 6.37 4.28 5.19
N LEU A 526 5.14 4.43 4.77
CA LEU A 526 3.98 4.79 5.61
C LEU A 526 3.61 3.59 6.49
N ALA A 527 4.30 3.41 7.59
CA ALA A 527 4.12 2.34 8.54
C ALA A 527 4.65 2.72 9.93
N ASN A 528 4.24 1.97 10.95
CA ASN A 528 4.75 2.02 12.31
C ASN A 528 5.48 0.71 12.69
N LYS A 529 6.07 0.05 11.70
CA LYS A 529 6.92 -1.13 11.91
C LYS A 529 8.16 -0.74 12.71
N ASP A 530 8.62 -1.61 13.57
CA ASP A 530 9.86 -1.40 14.33
C ASP A 530 11.09 -1.58 13.42
N GLU A 531 11.28 -0.62 12.52
CA GLU A 531 12.41 -0.55 11.59
C GLU A 531 12.73 0.90 11.24
N THR A 532 13.96 1.16 10.83
CA THR A 532 14.48 2.53 10.64
C THR A 532 13.80 3.28 9.50
N CYS A 533 13.40 2.60 8.42
CA CYS A 533 12.72 3.23 7.28
C CYS A 533 11.24 3.51 7.52
N SER A 534 10.63 3.07 8.63
CA SER A 534 9.26 3.41 8.96
C SER A 534 9.11 4.88 9.34
N ALA A 535 8.13 5.57 8.74
CA ALA A 535 7.88 6.99 9.02
C ALA A 535 7.36 7.25 10.44
N PHE A 536 6.81 6.23 11.09
CA PHE A 536 6.20 6.35 12.41
C PHE A 536 6.83 5.40 13.41
N LYS A 537 6.83 5.83 14.68
CA LYS A 537 7.22 4.97 15.79
C LYS A 537 6.22 3.82 15.96
N PRO A 538 6.62 2.67 16.51
CA PRO A 538 5.73 1.52 16.72
C PRO A 538 4.47 1.82 17.54
N SER A 539 4.51 2.83 18.40
CA SER A 539 3.37 3.28 19.23
C SER A 539 2.42 4.23 18.53
N ALA A 540 2.74 4.72 17.34
CA ALA A 540 1.93 5.68 16.63
C ALA A 540 0.65 5.05 16.09
N SER A 541 -0.44 5.81 16.11
CA SER A 541 -1.69 5.41 15.46
C SER A 541 -1.55 5.42 13.95
N ALA A 542 -2.21 4.50 13.27
CA ALA A 542 -2.28 4.49 11.81
C ALA A 542 -3.31 5.50 11.24
N ASN A 543 -4.10 6.17 12.09
CA ASN A 543 -5.31 6.90 11.67
C ASN A 543 -5.08 8.39 11.32
N GLY A 544 -3.87 8.81 10.92
CA GLY A 544 -3.63 10.20 10.56
C GLY A 544 -3.62 11.17 11.75
N ASN A 545 -3.60 12.48 11.48
CA ASN A 545 -3.56 13.56 12.48
C ASN A 545 -2.41 13.42 13.48
N TRP A 546 -1.26 12.98 12.99
CA TRP A 546 -0.08 12.70 13.80
C TRP A 546 0.55 13.96 14.39
N SER A 547 1.07 13.81 15.60
CA SER A 547 1.88 14.81 16.30
C SER A 547 3.38 14.55 16.09
N ASP A 548 4.23 15.51 16.42
CA ASP A 548 5.68 15.34 16.32
C ASP A 548 6.21 14.17 17.20
N SER A 549 5.47 13.76 18.23
CA SER A 549 5.82 12.60 19.05
C SER A 549 5.62 11.25 18.37
N ASP A 550 4.80 11.20 17.33
CA ASP A 550 4.45 9.97 16.60
C ASP A 550 5.48 9.63 15.51
N TYR A 551 6.18 10.65 15.00
CA TYR A 551 7.15 10.45 13.93
C TYR A 551 8.42 9.76 14.41
N SER A 552 8.95 8.88 13.56
CA SER A 552 10.32 8.41 13.64
C SER A 552 11.29 9.53 13.22
N GLU A 553 12.57 9.24 13.22
CA GLU A 553 13.59 10.17 12.73
C GLU A 553 13.40 10.46 11.22
N VAL A 554 13.19 9.39 10.41
CA VAL A 554 12.95 9.53 8.96
C VAL A 554 11.61 10.21 8.69
N GLY A 555 10.55 9.89 9.44
CA GLY A 555 9.24 10.53 9.29
C GLY A 555 9.30 12.04 9.54
N SER A 556 10.02 12.46 10.59
CA SER A 556 10.23 13.88 10.88
C SER A 556 11.00 14.59 9.78
N TRP A 557 12.05 13.94 9.24
CA TRP A 557 12.91 14.50 8.20
C TRP A 557 12.17 14.62 6.87
N ILE A 558 11.48 13.56 6.42
CA ILE A 558 10.80 13.54 5.13
C ILE A 558 9.57 14.46 5.11
N ARG A 559 8.81 14.55 6.23
CA ARG A 559 7.71 15.51 6.37
C ARG A 559 8.22 16.94 6.20
N LYS A 560 9.34 17.28 6.86
CA LYS A 560 9.96 18.60 6.69
C LYS A 560 10.37 18.86 5.25
N TRP A 561 10.91 17.85 4.57
CA TRP A 561 11.31 17.95 3.17
C TRP A 561 10.11 18.23 2.27
N PHE A 562 9.03 17.41 2.36
CA PHE A 562 7.83 17.59 1.54
C PHE A 562 7.17 18.95 1.76
N ARG A 563 7.08 19.41 3.00
CA ARG A 563 6.52 20.74 3.35
C ARG A 563 7.35 21.92 2.82
N SER A 564 8.57 21.70 2.43
CA SER A 564 9.43 22.74 1.85
C SER A 564 9.26 22.91 0.33
N LYS A 565 8.44 22.10 -0.31
CA LYS A 565 8.20 22.03 -1.76
C LYS A 565 6.79 22.54 -2.12
#